data_7e06af13c814209a5b8f18a68cdcdb28
#
_entry.id   7e06af13c814209a5b8f18a68cdcdb28
#
_cell.length_a   1.000
_cell.length_b   1.000
_cell.length_c   1.000
_cell.angle_alpha   90.00
_cell.angle_beta   90.00
_cell.angle_gamma   90.00
#
_symmetry.space_group_name_H-M   'P 1'
#
loop_
_entity.id
_entity.type
_entity.pdbx_description
1 polymer ?
#
loop_
_entity_poly.entity_id
_entity_poly.type
_entity_poly.pdbx_seq_one_letter_code
_entity_poly.pdbx_strand_id
1 'polypeptide(L)'
;AKIDGKVSGEEILTFKKVFEFSQGDEKKIASLFNVAKKDTHNFDDYAEQLYKEFKDEKSILLEVLNALFAIAYSDKIFHPKEEAMLKKIAIIFMLSNSEYESIKNLFNHSENDISERLKAYYKVLGSKPEDDMEKVNNNYKKIVREYHPDRLQGLGLPKDFINLANKKLATVNEA
;
A
#
# COMPACT_ATOMS: atom_id res chain seq x y z
N ALA A 1 6.86 -10.55 -3.05
CA ALA A 1 6.55 -11.97 -3.20
C ALA A 1 7.63 -12.74 -3.92
N LYS A 2 8.67 -13.23 -3.67
CA LYS A 2 9.65 -14.13 -4.32
C LYS A 2 11.05 -13.59 -4.52
N ILE A 3 11.41 -12.55 -3.86
CA ILE A 3 12.81 -12.12 -3.79
C ILE A 3 13.67 -13.14 -3.01
N ASP A 4 13.05 -13.91 -2.12
CA ASP A 4 13.65 -15.05 -1.42
C ASP A 4 13.56 -16.40 -2.17
N GLY A 5 12.83 -16.45 -3.30
CA GLY A 5 12.65 -17.63 -4.13
C GLY A 5 11.43 -18.51 -3.80
N LYS A 6 10.66 -18.19 -2.75
CA LYS A 6 9.44 -18.93 -2.35
C LYS A 6 8.27 -17.96 -2.21
N VAL A 7 7.07 -18.39 -2.64
CA VAL A 7 5.82 -17.68 -2.36
C VAL A 7 5.05 -18.50 -1.35
N SER A 8 4.80 -17.93 -0.19
CA SER A 8 4.03 -18.60 0.86
C SER A 8 2.54 -18.64 0.54
N GLY A 9 1.83 -19.60 1.15
CA GLY A 9 0.37 -19.65 1.05
C GLY A 9 -0.31 -18.42 1.66
N GLU A 10 0.32 -17.81 2.66
CA GLU A 10 -0.15 -16.60 3.36
C GLU A 10 -0.03 -15.37 2.49
N GLU A 11 1.08 -15.20 1.74
CA GLU A 11 1.21 -14.14 0.75
C GLU A 11 0.12 -14.22 -0.34
N ILE A 12 -0.20 -15.44 -0.81
CA ILE A 12 -1.27 -15.64 -1.79
C ILE A 12 -2.64 -15.27 -1.19
N LEU A 13 -2.91 -15.66 0.06
CA LEU A 13 -4.15 -15.33 0.75
C LEU A 13 -4.27 -13.82 1.02
N THR A 14 -3.18 -13.17 1.42
CA THR A 14 -3.15 -11.72 1.64
C THR A 14 -3.33 -10.99 0.33
N PHE A 15 -2.67 -11.41 -0.74
CA PHE A 15 -2.87 -10.87 -2.07
C PHE A 15 -4.34 -10.96 -2.51
N LYS A 16 -4.98 -12.12 -2.29
CA LYS A 16 -6.42 -12.31 -2.57
C LYS A 16 -7.33 -11.43 -1.71
N LYS A 17 -6.94 -11.11 -0.48
CA LYS A 17 -7.69 -10.22 0.43
C LYS A 17 -7.52 -8.75 0.06
N VAL A 18 -6.31 -8.36 -0.34
CA VAL A 18 -5.99 -6.98 -0.72
C VAL A 18 -6.65 -6.64 -2.06
N PHE A 19 -6.59 -7.56 -3.02
CA PHE A 19 -7.23 -7.43 -4.32
C PHE A 19 -8.46 -8.35 -4.35
N GLU A 20 -9.65 -7.82 -4.09
CA GLU A 20 -10.91 -8.58 -4.15
C GLU A 20 -11.22 -8.98 -5.60
N PHE A 21 -10.88 -10.19 -5.96
CA PHE A 21 -11.13 -10.73 -7.30
C PHE A 21 -12.55 -11.26 -7.45
N SER A 22 -13.18 -11.00 -8.60
CA SER A 22 -14.47 -11.57 -8.95
C SER A 22 -14.38 -13.11 -9.04
N GLN A 23 -15.41 -13.82 -8.58
CA GLN A 23 -15.49 -15.26 -8.76
C GLN A 23 -15.39 -15.60 -10.26
N GLY A 24 -14.36 -16.34 -10.64
CA GLY A 24 -14.07 -16.72 -12.03
C GLY A 24 -12.70 -16.27 -12.55
N ASP A 25 -12.09 -15.26 -11.96
CA ASP A 25 -10.76 -14.77 -12.35
C ASP A 25 -9.59 -15.51 -11.68
N GLU A 26 -9.87 -16.44 -10.76
CA GLU A 26 -8.85 -17.18 -10.00
C GLU A 26 -7.82 -17.89 -10.89
N LYS A 27 -8.28 -18.47 -12.02
CA LYS A 27 -7.39 -19.16 -12.97
C LYS A 27 -6.48 -18.19 -13.72
N LYS A 28 -7.02 -17.02 -14.11
CA LYS A 28 -6.24 -15.96 -14.78
C LYS A 28 -5.20 -15.39 -13.84
N ILE A 29 -5.58 -15.16 -12.58
CA ILE A 29 -4.71 -14.62 -11.54
C ILE A 29 -3.61 -15.63 -11.19
N ALA A 30 -3.94 -16.92 -11.02
CA ALA A 30 -2.95 -17.97 -10.84
C ALA A 30 -1.97 -18.07 -12.03
N SER A 31 -2.45 -17.86 -13.24
CA SER A 31 -1.61 -17.78 -14.43
C SER A 31 -0.69 -16.55 -14.41
N LEU A 32 -1.22 -15.36 -14.11
CA LEU A 32 -0.44 -14.12 -13.96
C LEU A 32 0.60 -14.25 -12.83
N PHE A 33 0.22 -14.86 -11.71
CA PHE A 33 1.14 -15.15 -10.61
C PHE A 33 2.27 -16.09 -11.03
N ASN A 34 1.96 -17.12 -11.84
CA ASN A 34 2.95 -18.03 -12.35
C ASN A 34 3.88 -17.40 -13.41
N VAL A 35 3.39 -16.44 -14.18
CA VAL A 35 4.21 -15.63 -15.10
C VAL A 35 5.11 -14.69 -14.29
N ALA A 36 4.55 -13.93 -13.36
CA ALA A 36 5.30 -13.04 -12.48
C ALA A 36 6.35 -13.78 -11.61
N LYS A 37 6.08 -15.05 -11.27
CA LYS A 37 7.05 -15.93 -10.63
C LYS A 37 8.33 -16.16 -11.45
N LYS A 38 8.24 -16.12 -12.75
CA LYS A 38 9.38 -16.36 -13.65
C LYS A 38 10.18 -15.09 -13.93
N ASP A 39 9.56 -13.91 -13.73
CA ASP A 39 10.09 -12.61 -14.14
C ASP A 39 10.34 -11.70 -12.91
N THR A 40 11.21 -12.17 -12.02
CA THR A 40 11.57 -11.39 -10.81
C THR A 40 12.55 -10.25 -11.07
N HIS A 41 13.04 -10.14 -12.30
CA HIS A 41 14.08 -9.15 -12.65
C HIS A 41 13.53 -7.81 -13.15
N ASN A 42 12.24 -7.73 -13.49
CA ASN A 42 11.64 -6.57 -14.15
C ASN A 42 10.61 -5.81 -13.29
N PHE A 43 10.66 -5.92 -11.96
CA PHE A 43 9.72 -5.16 -11.12
C PHE A 43 9.95 -3.64 -11.27
N ASP A 44 11.15 -3.21 -11.61
CA ASP A 44 11.49 -1.81 -11.87
C ASP A 44 10.67 -1.26 -13.05
N ASP A 45 10.59 -2.00 -14.15
CA ASP A 45 9.85 -1.60 -15.34
C ASP A 45 8.35 -1.43 -15.04
N TYR A 46 7.78 -2.34 -14.24
CA TYR A 46 6.38 -2.22 -13.80
C TYR A 46 6.17 -1.04 -12.85
N ALA A 47 7.10 -0.80 -11.93
CA ALA A 47 7.03 0.35 -11.03
C ALA A 47 7.15 1.67 -11.81
N GLU A 48 8.04 1.75 -12.81
CA GLU A 48 8.16 2.91 -13.68
C GLU A 48 6.91 3.16 -14.52
N GLN A 49 6.27 2.10 -15.04
CA GLN A 49 5.01 2.23 -15.79
C GLN A 49 3.91 2.79 -14.88
N LEU A 50 3.74 2.24 -13.68
CA LEU A 50 2.78 2.75 -12.70
C LEU A 50 3.06 4.21 -12.35
N TYR A 51 4.32 4.56 -12.11
CA TYR A 51 4.69 5.94 -11.85
C TYR A 51 4.33 6.87 -13.01
N LYS A 52 4.63 6.50 -14.26
CA LYS A 52 4.29 7.31 -15.45
C LYS A 52 2.78 7.54 -15.58
N GLU A 53 1.98 6.53 -15.25
CA GLU A 53 0.52 6.59 -15.34
C GLU A 53 -0.10 7.45 -14.22
N PHE A 54 0.43 7.33 -12.99
CA PHE A 54 -0.18 7.92 -11.80
C PHE A 54 0.69 8.97 -11.09
N LYS A 55 1.69 9.56 -11.77
CA LYS A 55 2.60 10.55 -11.17
C LYS A 55 1.89 11.77 -10.57
N ASP A 56 0.76 12.16 -11.15
CA ASP A 56 -0.07 13.28 -10.68
C ASP A 56 -1.08 12.87 -9.59
N GLU A 57 -1.17 11.56 -9.29
CA GLU A 57 -2.07 10.94 -8.32
C GLU A 57 -1.27 10.20 -7.23
N LYS A 58 -0.53 10.96 -6.46
CA LYS A 58 0.39 10.43 -5.44
C LYS A 58 -0.28 9.49 -4.44
N SER A 59 -1.57 9.71 -4.15
CA SER A 59 -2.37 8.86 -3.27
C SER A 59 -2.45 7.42 -3.78
N ILE A 60 -2.55 7.23 -5.10
CA ILE A 60 -2.59 5.89 -5.72
C ILE A 60 -1.25 5.18 -5.53
N LEU A 61 -0.15 5.88 -5.76
CA LEU A 61 1.20 5.32 -5.59
C LEU A 61 1.48 4.91 -4.14
N LEU A 62 1.00 5.72 -3.18
CA LEU A 62 1.07 5.39 -1.75
C LEU A 62 0.25 4.14 -1.42
N GLU A 63 -0.95 3.99 -2.02
CA GLU A 63 -1.79 2.84 -1.79
C GLU A 63 -1.22 1.56 -2.40
N VAL A 64 -0.62 1.65 -3.59
CA VAL A 64 0.13 0.52 -4.17
C VAL A 64 1.26 0.09 -3.25
N LEU A 65 2.05 1.02 -2.73
CA LEU A 65 3.13 0.69 -1.80
C LEU A 65 2.60 0.06 -0.52
N ASN A 66 1.49 0.58 0.03
CA ASN A 66 0.82 0.03 1.20
C ASN A 66 0.36 -1.42 0.98
N ALA A 67 -0.23 -1.70 -0.19
CA ALA A 67 -0.64 -3.06 -0.58
C ALA A 67 0.54 -4.03 -0.67
N LEU A 68 1.66 -3.57 -1.22
CA LEU A 68 2.88 -4.37 -1.30
C LEU A 68 3.47 -4.67 0.08
N PHE A 69 3.43 -3.71 1.01
CA PHE A 69 3.79 -3.94 2.41
C PHE A 69 2.87 -4.97 3.07
N ALA A 70 1.55 -4.89 2.87
CA ALA A 70 0.61 -5.86 3.41
C ALA A 70 0.91 -7.30 2.95
N ILE A 71 1.32 -7.46 1.70
CA ILE A 71 1.73 -8.76 1.16
C ILE A 71 3.04 -9.23 1.78
N ALA A 72 4.04 -8.34 1.88
CA ALA A 72 5.36 -8.68 2.42
C ALA A 72 5.31 -9.05 3.92
N TYR A 73 4.41 -8.44 4.68
CA TYR A 73 4.20 -8.74 6.10
C TYR A 73 3.18 -9.86 6.37
N SER A 74 2.66 -10.52 5.34
CA SER A 74 1.59 -11.51 5.50
C SER A 74 1.96 -12.72 6.35
N ASP A 75 3.22 -13.16 6.27
CA ASP A 75 3.76 -14.29 7.05
C ASP A 75 4.46 -13.85 8.35
N LYS A 76 4.39 -12.55 8.69
CA LYS A 76 5.05 -11.92 9.85
C LYS A 76 6.58 -11.96 9.82
N ILE A 77 7.19 -12.34 8.71
CA ILE A 77 8.63 -12.37 8.50
C ILE A 77 8.97 -11.41 7.36
N PHE A 78 9.40 -10.20 7.72
CA PHE A 78 9.79 -9.20 6.73
C PHE A 78 11.24 -9.43 6.30
N HIS A 79 11.42 -9.95 5.10
CA HIS A 79 12.72 -10.33 4.61
C HIS A 79 13.54 -9.10 4.14
N PRO A 80 14.86 -9.00 4.44
CA PRO A 80 15.68 -7.86 4.02
C PRO A 80 15.64 -7.56 2.52
N LYS A 81 15.49 -8.58 1.68
CA LYS A 81 15.35 -8.42 0.22
C LYS A 81 14.02 -7.79 -0.18
N GLU A 82 12.93 -8.07 0.55
CA GLU A 82 11.63 -7.44 0.33
C GLU A 82 11.68 -5.98 0.74
N GLU A 83 12.31 -5.68 1.87
CA GLU A 83 12.54 -4.30 2.29
C GLU A 83 13.32 -3.50 1.23
N ALA A 84 14.40 -4.07 0.71
CA ALA A 84 15.20 -3.42 -0.33
C ALA A 84 14.37 -3.15 -1.61
N MET A 85 13.52 -4.10 -2.01
CA MET A 85 12.61 -3.95 -3.15
C MET A 85 11.58 -2.85 -2.89
N LEU A 86 10.89 -2.88 -1.76
CA LEU A 86 9.88 -1.89 -1.44
C LEU A 86 10.47 -0.48 -1.33
N LYS A 87 11.66 -0.36 -0.79
CA LYS A 87 12.40 0.91 -0.75
C LYS A 87 12.73 1.42 -2.14
N LYS A 88 13.14 0.53 -3.05
CA LYS A 88 13.42 0.89 -4.45
C LYS A 88 12.16 1.34 -5.18
N ILE A 89 11.03 0.64 -4.97
CA ILE A 89 9.72 1.04 -5.52
C ILE A 89 9.32 2.43 -5.01
N ALA A 90 9.48 2.70 -3.71
CA ALA A 90 9.19 4.02 -3.16
C ALA A 90 10.03 5.13 -3.80
N ILE A 91 11.31 4.86 -4.11
CA ILE A 91 12.18 5.79 -4.84
C ILE A 91 11.66 6.04 -6.26
N ILE A 92 11.29 4.98 -6.99
CA ILE A 92 10.71 5.10 -8.34
C ILE A 92 9.42 5.92 -8.32
N PHE A 93 8.59 5.72 -7.30
CA PHE A 93 7.35 6.48 -7.08
C PHE A 93 7.57 7.92 -6.60
N MET A 94 8.82 8.36 -6.47
CA MET A 94 9.19 9.67 -5.94
C MET A 94 8.58 9.97 -4.56
N LEU A 95 8.40 8.94 -3.74
CA LEU A 95 7.93 9.08 -2.37
C LEU A 95 9.08 9.49 -1.46
N SER A 96 8.77 10.35 -0.50
CA SER A 96 9.75 10.75 0.53
C SER A 96 10.05 9.59 1.50
N ASN A 97 11.23 9.64 2.12
CA ASN A 97 11.57 8.67 3.16
C ASN A 97 10.55 8.68 4.32
N SER A 98 9.98 9.83 4.64
CA SER A 98 8.96 9.94 5.69
C SER A 98 7.67 9.19 5.32
N GLU A 99 7.25 9.21 4.05
CA GLU A 99 6.08 8.48 3.58
C GLU A 99 6.34 6.98 3.57
N TYR A 100 7.51 6.56 3.12
CA TYR A 100 7.94 5.16 3.17
C TYR A 100 7.93 4.63 4.61
N GLU A 101 8.61 5.32 5.54
CA GLU A 101 8.68 4.90 6.94
C GLU A 101 7.31 4.94 7.62
N SER A 102 6.43 5.87 7.23
CA SER A 102 5.07 5.93 7.76
C SER A 102 4.27 4.68 7.39
N ILE A 103 4.35 4.22 6.14
CA ILE A 103 3.71 2.99 5.71
C ILE A 103 4.35 1.78 6.41
N LYS A 104 5.67 1.69 6.41
CA LYS A 104 6.41 0.59 7.07
C LYS A 104 6.01 0.43 8.53
N ASN A 105 5.88 1.53 9.25
CA ASN A 105 5.54 1.51 10.69
C ASN A 105 4.10 1.03 10.96
N LEU A 106 3.18 1.11 10.00
CA LEU A 106 1.83 0.52 10.14
C LEU A 106 1.88 -1.02 10.23
N PHE A 107 2.91 -1.63 9.65
CA PHE A 107 3.07 -3.08 9.61
C PHE A 107 4.05 -3.61 10.66
N ASN A 108 4.92 -2.78 11.20
CA ASN A 108 5.84 -3.14 12.28
C ASN A 108 5.09 -3.27 13.62
N HIS A 109 4.30 -4.33 13.78
CA HIS A 109 3.59 -4.62 15.03
C HIS A 109 4.52 -5.29 16.04
N SER A 110 5.29 -4.53 16.79
CA SER A 110 5.65 -4.98 18.13
C SER A 110 4.48 -4.64 19.06
N GLU A 111 3.93 -5.62 19.76
CA GLU A 111 2.75 -5.51 20.65
C GLU A 111 2.89 -4.51 21.80
N ASN A 112 3.99 -3.79 21.90
CA ASN A 112 4.33 -2.98 23.08
C ASN A 112 4.32 -1.47 22.88
N ASP A 113 3.94 -0.91 21.72
CA ASP A 113 4.00 0.55 21.61
C ASP A 113 2.78 1.20 20.95
N ILE A 114 1.73 1.38 21.76
CA ILE A 114 0.55 2.22 21.44
C ILE A 114 0.99 3.63 21.01
N SER A 115 2.08 4.16 21.57
CA SER A 115 2.66 5.45 21.25
C SER A 115 3.20 5.51 19.82
N GLU A 116 3.92 4.49 19.36
CA GLU A 116 4.43 4.42 18.00
C GLU A 116 3.30 4.24 16.95
N ARG A 117 2.28 3.47 17.29
CA ARG A 117 1.08 3.34 16.42
C ARG A 117 0.36 4.68 16.29
N LEU A 118 0.18 5.39 17.39
CA LEU A 118 -0.45 6.71 17.39
C LEU A 118 0.34 7.71 16.54
N LYS A 119 1.66 7.74 16.67
CA LYS A 119 2.54 8.54 15.78
C LYS A 119 2.42 8.15 14.31
N ALA A 120 2.27 6.85 14.00
CA ALA A 120 2.05 6.38 12.63
C ALA A 120 0.71 6.91 12.06
N TYR A 121 -0.37 6.90 12.84
CA TYR A 121 -1.66 7.47 12.42
C TYR A 121 -1.56 8.98 12.16
N TYR A 122 -0.93 9.74 13.03
CA TYR A 122 -0.70 11.18 12.77
C TYR A 122 0.07 11.40 11.47
N LYS A 123 1.08 10.59 11.18
CA LYS A 123 1.83 10.67 9.91
C LYS A 123 0.97 10.33 8.69
N VAL A 124 0.09 9.33 8.80
CA VAL A 124 -0.87 8.99 7.71
C VAL A 124 -1.79 10.16 7.42
N LEU A 125 -2.19 10.92 8.45
CA LEU A 125 -2.97 12.16 8.32
C LEU A 125 -2.12 13.35 7.86
N GLY A 126 -0.81 13.18 7.65
CA GLY A 126 0.09 14.30 7.37
C GLY A 126 0.15 15.31 8.50
N SER A 127 -0.05 14.83 9.73
CA SER A 127 -0.12 15.61 10.97
C SER A 127 0.94 15.15 11.95
N LYS A 128 1.09 15.91 13.04
CA LYS A 128 1.94 15.57 14.19
C LYS A 128 1.09 15.55 15.45
N PRO A 129 1.51 14.84 16.51
CA PRO A 129 0.80 14.85 17.80
C PRO A 129 0.62 16.24 18.40
N GLU A 130 1.52 17.18 18.07
CA GLU A 130 1.51 18.56 18.56
C GLU A 130 0.64 19.49 17.72
N ASP A 131 0.13 19.04 16.56
CA ASP A 131 -0.72 19.85 15.70
C ASP A 131 -2.09 20.09 16.36
N ASP A 132 -2.66 21.27 16.13
CA ASP A 132 -3.99 21.57 16.60
C ASP A 132 -5.06 20.74 15.84
N MET A 133 -6.22 20.60 16.47
CA MET A 133 -7.33 19.81 15.90
C MET A 133 -7.85 20.38 14.59
N GLU A 134 -7.69 21.66 14.34
CA GLU A 134 -8.10 22.30 13.09
C GLU A 134 -7.22 21.81 11.92
N LYS A 135 -5.90 21.78 12.13
CA LYS A 135 -4.95 21.27 11.14
C LYS A 135 -5.15 19.78 10.88
N VAL A 136 -5.34 18.99 11.93
CA VAL A 136 -5.64 17.55 11.81
C VAL A 136 -6.93 17.33 11.00
N ASN A 137 -8.00 18.07 11.30
CA ASN A 137 -9.26 18.01 10.57
C ASN A 137 -9.13 18.44 9.10
N ASN A 138 -8.32 19.45 8.82
CA ASN A 138 -8.10 19.91 7.44
C ASN A 138 -7.35 18.86 6.63
N ASN A 139 -6.33 18.24 7.21
CA ASN A 139 -5.59 17.14 6.60
C ASN A 139 -6.49 15.91 6.39
N TYR A 140 -7.30 15.55 7.38
CA TYR A 140 -8.32 14.50 7.26
C TYR A 140 -9.26 14.75 6.07
N LYS A 141 -9.86 15.96 6.00
CA LYS A 141 -10.76 16.33 4.90
C LYS A 141 -10.09 16.26 3.52
N LYS A 142 -8.80 16.60 3.45
CA LYS A 142 -8.01 16.49 2.23
C LYS A 142 -7.87 15.02 1.82
N ILE A 143 -7.48 14.13 2.75
CA ILE A 143 -7.34 12.70 2.50
C ILE A 143 -8.68 12.10 2.08
N VAL A 144 -9.77 12.38 2.82
CA VAL A 144 -11.10 11.89 2.47
C VAL A 144 -11.48 12.29 1.04
N ARG A 145 -11.19 13.52 0.62
CA ARG A 145 -11.47 13.98 -0.73
C ARG A 145 -10.60 13.29 -1.79
N GLU A 146 -9.32 13.06 -1.49
CA GLU A 146 -8.38 12.40 -2.40
C GLU A 146 -8.73 10.92 -2.61
N TYR A 147 -9.15 10.23 -1.57
CA TYR A 147 -9.49 8.80 -1.59
C TYR A 147 -10.99 8.53 -1.77
N HIS A 148 -11.80 9.56 -2.08
CA HIS A 148 -13.25 9.38 -2.26
C HIS A 148 -13.55 8.42 -3.41
N PRO A 149 -14.45 7.43 -3.20
CA PRO A 149 -14.76 6.41 -4.20
C PRO A 149 -15.20 7.02 -5.55
N ASP A 150 -16.06 8.02 -5.53
CA ASP A 150 -16.56 8.65 -6.76
C ASP A 150 -15.44 9.31 -7.57
N ARG A 151 -14.48 9.94 -6.89
CA ARG A 151 -13.33 10.54 -7.56
C ARG A 151 -12.47 9.46 -8.22
N LEU A 152 -12.19 8.37 -7.51
CA LEU A 152 -11.37 7.27 -8.02
C LEU A 152 -12.06 6.52 -9.17
N GLN A 153 -13.39 6.39 -9.12
CA GLN A 153 -14.19 5.88 -10.24
C GLN A 153 -14.09 6.81 -11.45
N GLY A 154 -14.17 8.12 -11.25
CA GLY A 154 -14.01 9.11 -12.30
C GLY A 154 -12.65 9.09 -12.99
N LEU A 155 -11.60 8.59 -12.31
CA LEU A 155 -10.27 8.36 -12.87
C LEU A 155 -10.16 7.03 -13.62
N GLY A 156 -11.24 6.24 -13.70
CA GLY A 156 -11.24 4.96 -14.40
C GLY A 156 -10.47 3.84 -13.69
N LEU A 157 -10.20 4.00 -12.39
CA LEU A 157 -9.46 3.00 -11.63
C LEU A 157 -10.26 1.70 -11.46
N PRO A 158 -9.58 0.53 -11.47
CA PRO A 158 -10.21 -0.75 -11.17
C PRO A 158 -10.89 -0.75 -9.80
N LYS A 159 -11.97 -1.54 -9.66
CA LYS A 159 -12.74 -1.66 -8.40
C LYS A 159 -11.87 -2.04 -7.21
N ASP A 160 -10.81 -2.81 -7.44
CA ASP A 160 -9.89 -3.26 -6.40
C ASP A 160 -9.12 -2.10 -5.76
N PHE A 161 -8.73 -1.09 -6.56
CA PHE A 161 -8.12 0.14 -6.04
C PHE A 161 -9.12 0.97 -5.25
N ILE A 162 -10.38 1.01 -5.68
CA ILE A 162 -11.44 1.71 -4.96
C ILE A 162 -11.68 1.04 -3.60
N ASN A 163 -11.71 -0.30 -3.56
CA ASN A 163 -11.86 -1.06 -2.32
C ASN A 163 -10.67 -0.84 -1.37
N LEU A 164 -9.46 -0.78 -1.92
CA LEU A 164 -8.26 -0.47 -1.15
C LEU A 164 -8.33 0.93 -0.52
N ALA A 165 -8.74 1.92 -1.31
CA ALA A 165 -8.93 3.28 -0.84
C ALA A 165 -10.02 3.37 0.24
N ASN A 166 -11.10 2.62 0.10
CA ASN A 166 -12.16 2.52 1.13
C ASN A 166 -11.62 1.92 2.43
N LYS A 167 -10.79 0.88 2.37
CA LYS A 167 -10.14 0.31 3.56
C LYS A 167 -9.25 1.34 4.25
N LYS A 168 -8.50 2.14 3.47
CA LYS A 168 -7.69 3.21 4.01
C LYS A 168 -8.54 4.31 4.68
N LEU A 169 -9.63 4.71 4.04
CA LEU A 169 -10.56 5.66 4.65
C LEU A 169 -11.15 5.11 5.96
N ALA A 170 -11.44 3.81 6.03
CA ALA A 170 -11.86 3.18 7.28
C ALA A 170 -10.79 3.32 8.37
N THR A 171 -9.53 3.03 8.07
CA THR A 171 -8.42 3.20 9.02
C THR A 171 -8.21 4.66 9.44
N VAL A 172 -8.39 5.60 8.50
CA VAL A 172 -8.32 7.05 8.78
C VAL A 172 -9.48 7.51 9.66
N ASN A 173 -10.66 6.89 9.53
CA ASN A 173 -11.83 7.19 10.36
C ASN A 173 -11.74 6.59 11.77
N GLU A 174 -10.91 5.56 11.95
CA GLU A 174 -10.64 4.93 13.26
C GLU A 174 -9.55 5.68 14.06
N ALA A 175 -8.78 6.53 13.40
CA ALA A 175 -7.68 7.29 13.98
C ALA A 175 -8.14 8.65 14.50
#